data_b4b883cde3e8e32c6a19401cde6202fa
#
_entry.id   b4b883cde3e8e32c6a19401cde6202fa
#
_cell.length_a   1.000
_cell.length_b   1.000
_cell.length_c   1.000
_cell.angle_alpha   90.00
_cell.angle_beta   90.00
_cell.angle_gamma   90.00
#
_symmetry.space_group_name_H-M   'P 1'
#
loop_
_entity.id
_entity.type
_entity.pdbx_description
1 polymer ?
#
loop_
_entity_poly.entity_id
_entity_poly.type
_entity_poly.pdbx_seq_one_letter_code
_entity_poly.pdbx_strand_id
1 'polypeptide(L)'
;NPLFLRKTRPVEFTRAGQRLLTLAEQILPEVRMAERDLARLAGDERGRLHMAIECHSCFQWLMPTIDYFRDHWPEVEVDIPSGHNFDPLPALAREQLDLVITADPQPLPGVHYEPLFRYEGLLAVAKQHRLAGKAWIGPDELADETLITYPVEHARLDIFTQFLDPAGVRPQEIRTAELTIMMMQLVASGRGVCALPSWALTEYLERDYVRGVALGEQGMWSTLFAAIREDSRDAPWMEDFLRTARETSFAVLEGIKPA
;
A
#
# COMPACT_ATOMS: atom_id res chain seq x y z
N ASN A 1 -14.35 -14.01 34.74
CA ASN A 1 -13.38 -14.86 34.05
C ASN A 1 -12.30 -13.98 33.41
N PRO A 2 -11.00 -14.29 33.58
CA PRO A 2 -9.94 -13.54 32.91
C PRO A 2 -10.07 -13.69 31.40
N LEU A 3 -9.83 -12.60 30.66
CA LEU A 3 -9.90 -12.57 29.20
C LEU A 3 -8.55 -12.87 28.55
N PHE A 4 -7.44 -12.69 29.28
CA PHE A 4 -6.09 -12.86 28.77
C PHE A 4 -5.28 -13.83 29.62
N LEU A 5 -4.44 -14.62 28.96
CA LEU A 5 -3.41 -15.47 29.56
C LEU A 5 -2.13 -14.64 29.76
N ARG A 6 -2.03 -13.92 30.91
CA ARG A 6 -0.93 -12.99 31.20
C ARG A 6 0.44 -13.67 31.41
N LYS A 7 0.47 -15.00 31.53
CA LYS A 7 1.72 -15.77 31.75
C LYS A 7 2.36 -16.26 30.44
N THR A 8 1.68 -16.11 29.29
CA THR A 8 2.19 -16.45 27.95
C THR A 8 2.87 -15.24 27.33
N ARG A 9 3.90 -15.47 26.51
CA ARG A 9 4.54 -14.46 25.67
C ARG A 9 4.61 -15.00 24.25
N PRO A 10 3.88 -14.39 23.28
CA PRO A 10 2.97 -13.23 23.42
C PRO A 10 1.77 -13.54 24.33
N VAL A 11 1.09 -12.47 24.80
CA VAL A 11 -0.14 -12.58 25.59
C VAL A 11 -1.25 -13.17 24.70
N GLU A 12 -1.90 -14.21 25.15
CA GLU A 12 -2.95 -14.92 24.41
C GLU A 12 -4.33 -14.70 25.04
N PHE A 13 -5.37 -14.85 24.24
CA PHE A 13 -6.76 -14.84 24.75
C PHE A 13 -7.11 -16.16 25.44
N THR A 14 -7.88 -16.08 26.52
CA THR A 14 -8.62 -17.25 27.04
C THR A 14 -9.78 -17.58 26.09
N ARG A 15 -10.45 -18.73 26.31
CA ARG A 15 -11.70 -19.06 25.59
C ARG A 15 -12.76 -17.97 25.77
N ALA A 16 -12.86 -17.38 26.97
CA ALA A 16 -13.76 -16.27 27.25
C ALA A 16 -13.33 -15.00 26.51
N GLY A 17 -12.01 -14.72 26.46
CA GLY A 17 -11.44 -13.61 25.70
C GLY A 17 -11.72 -13.75 24.22
N GLN A 18 -11.49 -14.93 23.63
CA GLN A 18 -11.77 -15.18 22.21
C GLN A 18 -13.25 -15.00 21.87
N ARG A 19 -14.18 -15.49 22.75
CA ARG A 19 -15.62 -15.32 22.56
C ARG A 19 -16.03 -13.84 22.59
N LEU A 20 -15.44 -13.06 23.50
CA LEU A 20 -15.69 -11.62 23.58
C LEU A 20 -15.11 -10.86 22.38
N LEU A 21 -13.92 -11.25 21.91
CA LEU A 21 -13.32 -10.68 20.71
C LEU A 21 -14.23 -10.88 19.49
N THR A 22 -14.68 -12.12 19.24
CA THR A 22 -15.62 -12.41 18.15
C THR A 22 -16.90 -11.57 18.25
N LEU A 23 -17.44 -11.40 19.44
CA LEU A 23 -18.62 -10.56 19.65
C LEU A 23 -18.32 -9.08 19.39
N ALA A 24 -17.17 -8.58 19.86
CA ALA A 24 -16.77 -7.21 19.63
C ALA A 24 -16.56 -6.91 18.13
N GLU A 25 -15.97 -7.83 17.40
CA GLU A 25 -15.80 -7.74 15.92
C GLU A 25 -17.14 -7.70 15.18
N GLN A 26 -18.19 -8.27 15.72
CA GLN A 26 -19.55 -8.21 15.16
C GLN A 26 -20.31 -6.94 15.54
N ILE A 27 -20.21 -6.50 16.80
CA ILE A 27 -21.04 -5.39 17.33
C ILE A 27 -20.42 -4.03 17.04
N LEU A 28 -19.11 -3.87 17.14
CA LEU A 28 -18.48 -2.57 16.98
C LEU A 28 -18.72 -1.92 15.60
N PRO A 29 -18.72 -2.63 14.47
CA PRO A 29 -19.10 -2.06 13.19
C PRO A 29 -20.55 -1.55 13.18
N GLU A 30 -21.50 -2.29 13.73
CA GLU A 30 -22.90 -1.89 13.81
C GLU A 30 -23.10 -0.62 14.66
N VAL A 31 -22.39 -0.52 15.79
CA VAL A 31 -22.43 0.69 16.63
C VAL A 31 -21.88 1.88 15.86
N ARG A 32 -20.74 1.74 15.19
CA ARG A 32 -20.14 2.82 14.38
C ARG A 32 -21.06 3.23 13.24
N MET A 33 -21.71 2.28 12.57
CA MET A 33 -22.69 2.58 11.52
C MET A 33 -23.84 3.41 12.07
N ALA A 34 -24.42 3.02 13.20
CA ALA A 34 -25.50 3.76 13.84
C ALA A 34 -25.05 5.17 14.28
N GLU A 35 -23.85 5.33 14.81
CA GLU A 35 -23.29 6.64 15.17
C GLU A 35 -23.16 7.55 13.92
N ARG A 36 -22.68 7.00 12.79
CA ARG A 36 -22.62 7.76 11.52
C ARG A 36 -23.97 8.17 11.00
N ASP A 37 -24.95 7.25 11.03
CA ASP A 37 -26.30 7.55 10.59
C ASP A 37 -26.95 8.63 11.46
N LEU A 38 -26.71 8.58 12.78
CA LEU A 38 -27.19 9.62 13.70
C LEU A 38 -26.53 10.98 13.42
N ALA A 39 -25.22 11.01 13.13
CA ALA A 39 -24.52 12.24 12.75
C ALA A 39 -25.07 12.83 11.44
N ARG A 40 -25.31 12.01 10.41
CA ARG A 40 -25.95 12.43 9.16
C ARG A 40 -27.37 12.97 9.40
N LEU A 41 -28.17 12.31 10.21
CA LEU A 41 -29.54 12.75 10.56
C LEU A 41 -29.53 14.05 11.37
N ALA A 42 -28.49 14.31 12.15
CA ALA A 42 -28.31 15.55 12.88
C ALA A 42 -27.84 16.73 12.01
N GLY A 43 -27.60 16.50 10.70
CA GLY A 43 -27.03 17.50 9.81
C GLY A 43 -25.56 17.81 10.11
N ASP A 44 -24.89 16.94 10.86
CA ASP A 44 -23.45 17.01 11.10
C ASP A 44 -22.76 16.40 9.88
N GLU A 45 -22.45 17.23 8.89
CA GLU A 45 -21.74 16.85 7.66
C GLU A 45 -20.25 16.53 7.93
N ARG A 46 -19.85 16.45 9.20
CA ARG A 46 -18.50 16.08 9.59
C ARG A 46 -18.20 14.67 9.10
N GLY A 47 -17.46 14.61 8.02
CA GLY A 47 -16.92 13.36 7.51
C GLY A 47 -15.72 12.90 8.33
N ARG A 48 -15.36 11.64 8.15
CA ARG A 48 -14.11 11.09 8.64
C ARG A 48 -13.42 10.39 7.50
N LEU A 49 -12.13 10.64 7.33
CA LEU A 49 -11.27 9.97 6.36
C LEU A 49 -10.07 9.34 7.08
N HIS A 50 -10.30 8.21 7.71
CA HIS A 50 -9.23 7.39 8.28
C HIS A 50 -8.66 6.50 7.18
N MET A 51 -7.41 6.76 6.82
CA MET A 51 -6.78 6.05 5.72
C MET A 51 -5.58 5.22 6.15
N ALA A 52 -5.30 4.16 5.42
CA ALA A 52 -4.05 3.42 5.50
C ALA A 52 -3.38 3.32 4.13
N ILE A 53 -2.08 3.08 4.15
CA ILE A 53 -1.24 3.04 2.95
C ILE A 53 -0.39 1.78 3.04
N GLU A 54 -0.56 0.87 2.09
CA GLU A 54 0.31 -0.31 1.98
C GLU A 54 1.68 0.05 1.40
N CYS A 55 1.74 1.09 0.57
CA CYS A 55 2.98 1.55 -0.06
C CYS A 55 3.68 2.62 0.79
N HIS A 56 4.83 2.29 1.37
CA HIS A 56 5.62 3.20 2.20
C HIS A 56 6.23 4.41 1.44
N SER A 57 6.05 4.46 0.11
CA SER A 57 6.60 5.52 -0.74
C SER A 57 5.55 6.47 -1.31
N CYS A 58 4.27 6.33 -0.94
CA CYS A 58 3.18 7.15 -1.48
C CYS A 58 3.17 8.60 -0.97
N PHE A 59 4.02 8.96 -0.03
CA PHE A 59 3.97 10.27 0.64
C PHE A 59 4.21 11.46 -0.28
N GLN A 60 4.96 11.30 -1.37
CA GLN A 60 5.27 12.41 -2.30
C GLN A 60 4.02 13.06 -2.91
N TRP A 61 3.03 12.25 -3.28
CA TRP A 61 1.78 12.74 -3.86
C TRP A 61 0.65 12.83 -2.82
N LEU A 62 0.69 11.97 -1.80
CA LEU A 62 -0.38 11.89 -0.82
C LEU A 62 -0.38 13.07 0.15
N MET A 63 0.81 13.55 0.58
CA MET A 63 0.86 14.70 1.49
C MET A 63 0.26 15.97 0.86
N PRO A 64 0.65 16.39 -0.36
CA PRO A 64 0.00 17.50 -1.02
C PRO A 64 -1.51 17.28 -1.25
N THR A 65 -1.94 16.03 -1.50
CA THR A 65 -3.36 15.69 -1.62
C THR A 65 -4.11 15.94 -0.31
N ILE A 66 -3.55 15.50 0.81
CA ILE A 66 -4.14 15.70 2.14
C ILE A 66 -4.19 17.18 2.50
N ASP A 67 -3.13 17.93 2.22
CA ASP A 67 -3.09 19.36 2.51
C ASP A 67 -4.17 20.11 1.73
N TYR A 68 -4.28 19.86 0.43
CA TYR A 68 -5.35 20.43 -0.40
C TYR A 68 -6.74 20.04 0.12
N PHE A 69 -6.92 18.77 0.47
CA PHE A 69 -8.20 18.25 0.96
C PHE A 69 -8.61 18.92 2.28
N ARG A 70 -7.70 19.08 3.22
CA ARG A 70 -7.96 19.75 4.51
C ARG A 70 -8.39 21.21 4.34
N ASP A 71 -7.84 21.90 3.35
CA ASP A 71 -8.21 23.29 3.06
C ASP A 71 -9.63 23.40 2.50
N HIS A 72 -10.10 22.39 1.76
CA HIS A 72 -11.42 22.41 1.12
C HIS A 72 -12.51 21.74 1.96
N TRP A 73 -12.13 20.81 2.81
CA TRP A 73 -13.02 20.05 3.68
C TRP A 73 -12.56 20.10 5.15
N PRO A 74 -12.52 21.32 5.75
CA PRO A 74 -12.01 21.47 7.13
C PRO A 74 -12.86 20.76 8.19
N GLU A 75 -14.12 20.40 7.86
CA GLU A 75 -15.03 19.62 8.70
C GLU A 75 -14.79 18.11 8.63
N VAL A 76 -14.02 17.63 7.66
CA VAL A 76 -13.67 16.21 7.52
C VAL A 76 -12.38 15.92 8.27
N GLU A 77 -12.46 15.08 9.29
CA GLU A 77 -11.28 14.63 10.04
C GLU A 77 -10.43 13.67 9.20
N VAL A 78 -9.19 14.04 8.90
CA VAL A 78 -8.24 13.19 8.17
C VAL A 78 -7.20 12.65 9.12
N ASP A 79 -7.09 11.32 9.21
CA ASP A 79 -6.08 10.64 10.03
C ASP A 79 -5.49 9.41 9.32
N ILE A 80 -4.25 9.08 9.67
CA ILE A 80 -3.54 7.88 9.24
C ILE A 80 -3.22 7.06 10.50
N PRO A 81 -4.18 6.25 10.97
CA PRO A 81 -3.99 5.50 12.21
C PRO A 81 -2.87 4.46 12.07
N SER A 82 -2.06 4.32 13.12
CA SER A 82 -1.01 3.32 13.19
C SER A 82 -1.58 1.91 13.40
N GLY A 83 -0.84 0.87 13.00
CA GLY A 83 -1.18 -0.53 13.27
C GLY A 83 -1.76 -1.32 12.11
N HIS A 84 -1.85 -0.74 10.91
CA HIS A 84 -2.40 -1.39 9.71
C HIS A 84 -1.37 -1.50 8.57
N ASN A 85 -0.08 -1.66 8.90
CA ASN A 85 1.03 -1.41 7.97
C ASN A 85 1.09 -2.34 6.74
N PHE A 86 0.75 -3.63 6.86
CA PHE A 86 0.93 -4.56 5.75
C PHE A 86 -0.35 -5.29 5.31
N ASP A 87 -1.43 -5.14 6.05
CA ASP A 87 -2.72 -5.76 5.72
C ASP A 87 -3.91 -4.89 6.20
N PRO A 88 -4.10 -3.70 5.60
CA PRO A 88 -5.14 -2.76 6.01
C PRO A 88 -6.54 -3.09 5.43
N LEU A 89 -6.64 -3.85 4.34
CA LEU A 89 -7.91 -4.14 3.67
C LEU A 89 -8.95 -4.82 4.58
N PRO A 90 -8.59 -5.78 5.46
CA PRO A 90 -9.54 -6.31 6.44
C PRO A 90 -10.06 -5.26 7.44
N ALA A 91 -9.25 -4.25 7.76
CA ALA A 91 -9.68 -3.15 8.63
C ALA A 91 -10.65 -2.21 7.91
N LEU A 92 -10.48 -1.98 6.60
CA LEU A 92 -11.44 -1.28 5.75
C LEU A 92 -12.78 -2.03 5.71
N ALA A 93 -12.78 -3.34 5.46
CA ALA A 93 -13.99 -4.17 5.46
C ALA A 93 -14.69 -4.21 6.83
N ARG A 94 -13.97 -4.03 7.94
CA ARG A 94 -14.52 -3.90 9.30
C ARG A 94 -14.82 -2.46 9.72
N GLU A 95 -14.82 -1.51 8.79
CA GLU A 95 -15.16 -0.10 9.01
C GLU A 95 -14.25 0.64 10.03
N GLN A 96 -13.04 0.12 10.23
CA GLN A 96 -12.01 0.76 11.04
C GLN A 96 -11.25 1.83 10.25
N LEU A 97 -11.25 1.69 8.92
CA LEU A 97 -10.71 2.62 7.94
C LEU A 97 -11.81 3.03 6.95
N ASP A 98 -11.61 4.14 6.28
CA ASP A 98 -12.51 4.66 5.26
C ASP A 98 -11.88 4.56 3.86
N LEU A 99 -10.54 4.55 3.79
CA LEU A 99 -9.78 4.45 2.55
C LEU A 99 -8.47 3.68 2.76
N VAL A 100 -8.09 2.88 1.78
CA VAL A 100 -6.78 2.20 1.72
C VAL A 100 -6.14 2.43 0.36
N ILE A 101 -4.91 2.92 0.35
CA ILE A 101 -4.10 2.98 -0.89
C ILE A 101 -3.37 1.64 -1.04
N THR A 102 -3.69 0.92 -2.11
CA THR A 102 -3.16 -0.43 -2.36
C THR A 102 -2.85 -0.68 -3.83
N ALA A 103 -1.86 -1.51 -4.10
CA ALA A 103 -1.59 -2.08 -5.42
C ALA A 103 -2.11 -3.52 -5.56
N ASP A 104 -2.69 -4.09 -4.49
CA ASP A 104 -3.13 -5.48 -4.40
C ASP A 104 -4.63 -5.55 -4.09
N PRO A 105 -5.53 -5.27 -5.07
CA PRO A 105 -6.97 -5.29 -4.85
C PRO A 105 -7.43 -6.73 -4.61
N GLN A 106 -8.06 -6.96 -3.47
CA GLN A 106 -8.64 -8.26 -3.08
C GLN A 106 -10.16 -8.20 -3.14
N PRO A 107 -10.86 -9.25 -3.59
CA PRO A 107 -12.31 -9.28 -3.62
C PRO A 107 -12.87 -9.35 -2.20
N LEU A 108 -13.22 -8.20 -1.63
CA LEU A 108 -13.81 -8.07 -0.30
C LEU A 108 -15.23 -7.50 -0.38
N PRO A 109 -16.21 -8.10 0.33
CA PRO A 109 -17.57 -7.57 0.40
C PRO A 109 -17.58 -6.13 0.95
N GLY A 110 -18.36 -5.24 0.34
CA GLY A 110 -18.52 -3.85 0.77
C GLY A 110 -17.32 -2.94 0.49
N VAL A 111 -16.33 -3.42 -0.27
CA VAL A 111 -15.16 -2.65 -0.68
C VAL A 111 -15.20 -2.40 -2.18
N HIS A 112 -15.09 -1.13 -2.57
CA HIS A 112 -14.93 -0.69 -3.95
C HIS A 112 -13.49 -0.25 -4.22
N TYR A 113 -12.95 -0.62 -5.40
CA TYR A 113 -11.59 -0.26 -5.82
C TYR A 113 -11.64 0.77 -6.94
N GLU A 114 -11.23 1.98 -6.64
CA GLU A 114 -11.15 3.07 -7.60
C GLU A 114 -9.71 3.20 -8.12
N PRO A 115 -9.46 3.01 -9.42
CA PRO A 115 -8.11 3.11 -9.96
C PRO A 115 -7.65 4.58 -9.93
N LEU A 116 -6.43 4.80 -9.44
CA LEU A 116 -5.82 6.13 -9.40
C LEU A 116 -4.95 6.36 -10.63
N PHE A 117 -3.95 5.52 -10.85
CA PHE A 117 -3.03 5.58 -11.99
C PHE A 117 -2.27 4.27 -12.16
N ARG A 118 -1.67 4.08 -13.34
CA ARG A 118 -0.75 2.99 -13.64
C ARG A 118 0.70 3.44 -13.46
N TYR A 119 1.54 2.54 -13.01
CA TYR A 119 2.95 2.77 -12.79
C TYR A 119 3.82 1.62 -13.30
N GLU A 120 5.07 1.93 -13.60
CA GLU A 120 6.07 0.94 -13.94
C GLU A 120 6.82 0.47 -12.70
N GLY A 121 6.96 -0.85 -12.55
CA GLY A 121 7.88 -1.46 -11.60
C GLY A 121 9.28 -1.51 -12.18
N LEU A 122 10.26 -0.97 -11.47
CA LEU A 122 11.67 -0.98 -11.86
C LEU A 122 12.49 -1.83 -10.91
N LEU A 123 13.51 -2.51 -11.44
CA LEU A 123 14.53 -3.14 -10.63
C LEU A 123 15.58 -2.11 -10.19
N ALA A 124 15.73 -1.90 -8.91
CA ALA A 124 16.83 -1.13 -8.34
C ALA A 124 18.05 -2.02 -8.12
N VAL A 125 19.19 -1.59 -8.63
CA VAL A 125 20.48 -2.28 -8.51
C VAL A 125 21.58 -1.31 -8.07
N ALA A 126 22.67 -1.83 -7.49
CA ALA A 126 23.85 -1.03 -7.19
C ALA A 126 24.47 -0.46 -8.48
N LYS A 127 25.15 0.69 -8.41
CA LYS A 127 25.74 1.34 -9.60
C LYS A 127 26.75 0.46 -10.35
N GLN A 128 27.50 -0.34 -9.63
CA GLN A 128 28.50 -1.27 -10.16
C GLN A 128 27.95 -2.68 -10.44
N HIS A 129 26.63 -2.87 -10.28
CA HIS A 129 26.01 -4.17 -10.51
C HIS A 129 26.07 -4.56 -12.00
N ARG A 130 26.19 -5.86 -12.30
CA ARG A 130 26.25 -6.38 -13.69
C ARG A 130 25.04 -5.98 -14.54
N LEU A 131 23.88 -5.73 -13.92
CA LEU A 131 22.65 -5.34 -14.59
C LEU A 131 22.49 -3.82 -14.77
N ALA A 132 23.31 -2.99 -14.12
CA ALA A 132 23.14 -1.52 -14.07
C ALA A 132 23.22 -0.82 -15.43
N GLY A 133 23.88 -1.44 -16.42
CA GLY A 133 24.02 -0.88 -17.78
C GLY A 133 22.98 -1.37 -18.78
N LYS A 134 22.02 -2.20 -18.35
CA LYS A 134 20.99 -2.75 -19.23
C LYS A 134 19.78 -1.84 -19.30
N ALA A 135 19.15 -1.78 -20.48
CA ALA A 135 17.87 -1.08 -20.64
C ALA A 135 16.72 -1.85 -19.96
N TRP A 136 16.73 -3.17 -20.07
CA TRP A 136 15.79 -4.07 -19.42
C TRP A 136 16.43 -5.44 -19.15
N ILE A 137 15.78 -6.24 -18.28
CA ILE A 137 16.18 -7.61 -17.97
C ILE A 137 15.02 -8.57 -18.13
N GLY A 138 15.37 -9.84 -18.45
CA GLY A 138 14.44 -10.97 -18.39
C GLY A 138 14.41 -11.61 -16.98
N PRO A 139 13.38 -12.45 -16.71
CA PRO A 139 13.26 -13.14 -15.42
C PRO A 139 14.47 -14.01 -15.07
N ASP A 140 15.06 -14.69 -16.03
CA ASP A 140 16.20 -15.60 -15.82
C ASP A 140 17.42 -14.90 -15.21
N GLU A 141 17.54 -13.58 -15.43
CA GLU A 141 18.67 -12.80 -14.92
C GLU A 141 18.58 -12.57 -13.41
N LEU A 142 17.43 -12.85 -12.79
CA LEU A 142 17.25 -12.79 -11.34
C LEU A 142 17.46 -14.14 -10.64
N ALA A 143 17.70 -15.22 -11.37
CA ALA A 143 17.90 -16.56 -10.78
C ALA A 143 19.10 -16.61 -9.81
N ASP A 144 20.18 -15.89 -10.11
CA ASP A 144 21.40 -15.86 -9.30
C ASP A 144 21.45 -14.67 -8.32
N GLU A 145 20.36 -13.92 -8.21
CA GLU A 145 20.32 -12.71 -7.37
C GLU A 145 19.67 -12.94 -6.00
N THR A 146 20.08 -12.16 -5.02
CA THR A 146 19.33 -11.97 -3.78
C THR A 146 18.27 -10.91 -4.00
N LEU A 147 16.99 -11.28 -3.96
CA LEU A 147 15.87 -10.35 -4.11
C LEU A 147 15.44 -9.82 -2.73
N ILE A 148 15.43 -8.50 -2.56
CA ILE A 148 15.01 -7.82 -1.35
C ILE A 148 13.56 -7.36 -1.53
N THR A 149 12.66 -7.76 -0.63
CA THR A 149 11.22 -7.49 -0.71
C THR A 149 10.68 -6.93 0.61
N TYR A 150 9.46 -6.42 0.60
CA TYR A 150 8.70 -6.21 1.82
C TYR A 150 8.33 -7.56 2.47
N PRO A 151 8.10 -7.60 3.81
CA PRO A 151 7.74 -8.83 4.53
C PRO A 151 6.25 -9.17 4.37
N VAL A 152 5.82 -9.34 3.12
CA VAL A 152 4.45 -9.74 2.74
C VAL A 152 4.49 -11.03 1.94
N GLU A 153 3.34 -11.66 1.75
CA GLU A 153 3.23 -12.89 0.96
C GLU A 153 3.64 -12.68 -0.50
N HIS A 154 4.25 -13.67 -1.13
CA HIS A 154 4.69 -13.62 -2.53
C HIS A 154 3.55 -13.23 -3.48
N ALA A 155 2.35 -13.76 -3.26
CA ALA A 155 1.18 -13.50 -4.08
C ALA A 155 0.77 -12.01 -4.11
N ARG A 156 1.27 -11.20 -3.18
CA ARG A 156 1.01 -9.76 -3.08
C ARG A 156 2.11 -8.89 -3.70
N LEU A 157 3.13 -9.50 -4.26
CA LEU A 157 4.28 -8.80 -4.85
C LEU A 157 4.31 -9.00 -6.37
N ASP A 158 4.12 -7.93 -7.11
CA ASP A 158 4.10 -7.92 -8.58
C ASP A 158 5.32 -8.56 -9.22
N ILE A 159 6.51 -8.40 -8.61
CA ILE A 159 7.74 -9.03 -9.11
C ILE A 159 7.62 -10.56 -9.19
N PHE A 160 6.87 -11.18 -8.29
CA PHE A 160 6.61 -12.62 -8.37
C PHE A 160 5.45 -12.91 -9.32
N THR A 161 4.29 -12.31 -9.08
CA THR A 161 3.05 -12.66 -9.78
C THR A 161 3.08 -12.33 -11.28
N GLN A 162 3.75 -11.24 -11.67
CA GLN A 162 3.78 -10.78 -13.05
C GLN A 162 5.07 -11.11 -13.80
N PHE A 163 6.20 -11.32 -13.10
CA PHE A 163 7.50 -11.43 -13.73
C PHE A 163 8.18 -12.79 -13.53
N LEU A 164 8.36 -13.22 -12.29
CA LEU A 164 9.12 -14.43 -11.97
C LEU A 164 8.29 -15.72 -12.09
N ASP A 165 7.10 -15.76 -11.47
CA ASP A 165 6.26 -16.97 -11.46
C ASP A 165 5.80 -17.41 -12.84
N PRO A 166 5.37 -16.51 -13.76
CA PRO A 166 5.03 -16.90 -15.13
C PRO A 166 6.18 -17.54 -15.92
N ALA A 167 7.43 -17.17 -15.57
CA ALA A 167 8.64 -17.73 -16.15
C ALA A 167 9.18 -18.98 -15.42
N GLY A 168 8.59 -19.31 -14.27
CA GLY A 168 9.08 -20.42 -13.43
C GLY A 168 10.43 -20.14 -12.75
N VAL A 169 10.84 -18.88 -12.67
CA VAL A 169 12.14 -18.47 -12.10
C VAL A 169 12.04 -18.25 -10.60
N ARG A 170 13.07 -18.63 -9.88
CA ARG A 170 13.22 -18.36 -8.44
C ARG A 170 14.54 -17.64 -8.19
N PRO A 171 14.56 -16.55 -7.40
CA PRO A 171 15.81 -15.92 -6.99
C PRO A 171 16.63 -16.87 -6.12
N GLN A 172 17.94 -16.69 -6.10
CA GLN A 172 18.85 -17.46 -5.25
C GLN A 172 18.51 -17.34 -3.76
N GLU A 173 18.18 -16.13 -3.34
CA GLU A 173 17.80 -15.83 -1.95
C GLU A 173 16.72 -14.74 -1.94
N ILE A 174 15.82 -14.81 -0.96
CA ILE A 174 14.86 -13.72 -0.67
C ILE A 174 15.19 -13.17 0.71
N ARG A 175 15.36 -11.85 0.79
CA ARG A 175 15.54 -11.10 2.03
C ARG A 175 14.41 -10.10 2.20
N THR A 176 14.02 -9.85 3.44
CA THR A 176 12.95 -8.90 3.73
C THR A 176 13.48 -7.67 4.45
N ALA A 177 12.90 -6.51 4.13
CA ALA A 177 13.09 -5.26 4.85
C ALA A 177 11.76 -4.49 4.87
N GLU A 178 11.42 -3.90 6.02
CA GLU A 178 10.14 -3.21 6.20
C GLU A 178 10.12 -1.79 5.60
N LEU A 179 11.28 -1.14 5.53
CA LEU A 179 11.42 0.25 5.11
C LEU A 179 12.13 0.37 3.77
N THR A 180 11.54 1.13 2.84
CA THR A 180 12.14 1.42 1.53
C THR A 180 13.57 1.94 1.64
N ILE A 181 13.84 2.85 2.58
CA ILE A 181 15.19 3.40 2.79
C ILE A 181 16.20 2.31 3.16
N MET A 182 15.80 1.30 3.93
CA MET A 182 16.67 0.17 4.27
C MET A 182 16.90 -0.75 3.08
N MET A 183 15.88 -0.97 2.25
CA MET A 183 16.02 -1.70 0.99
C MET A 183 17.03 -1.01 0.09
N MET A 184 16.93 0.31 -0.09
CA MET A 184 17.87 1.08 -0.91
C MET A 184 19.30 1.03 -0.38
N GLN A 185 19.48 1.06 0.94
CA GLN A 185 20.80 0.90 1.57
C GLN A 185 21.40 -0.47 1.27
N LEU A 186 20.62 -1.54 1.35
CA LEU A 186 21.08 -2.90 1.02
C LEU A 186 21.41 -3.01 -0.46
N VAL A 187 20.58 -2.46 -1.35
CA VAL A 187 20.84 -2.46 -2.80
C VAL A 187 22.11 -1.67 -3.12
N ALA A 188 22.25 -0.45 -2.64
CA ALA A 188 23.41 0.40 -2.91
C ALA A 188 24.72 -0.22 -2.43
N SER A 189 24.68 -1.01 -1.35
CA SER A 189 25.84 -1.76 -0.82
C SER A 189 26.08 -3.11 -1.51
N GLY A 190 25.35 -3.42 -2.59
CA GLY A 190 25.53 -4.65 -3.37
C GLY A 190 25.10 -5.94 -2.65
N ARG A 191 24.14 -5.83 -1.71
CA ARG A 191 23.65 -6.98 -0.93
C ARG A 191 22.36 -7.60 -1.49
N GLY A 192 21.98 -7.21 -2.70
CA GLY A 192 20.84 -7.71 -3.44
C GLY A 192 20.26 -6.65 -4.34
N VAL A 193 19.14 -6.99 -4.97
CA VAL A 193 18.36 -6.14 -5.86
C VAL A 193 16.93 -6.06 -5.34
N CYS A 194 16.15 -5.03 -5.70
CA CYS A 194 14.73 -4.98 -5.33
C CYS A 194 13.89 -4.41 -6.47
N ALA A 195 12.64 -4.84 -6.58
CA ALA A 195 11.66 -4.28 -7.51
C ALA A 195 10.70 -3.37 -6.75
N LEU A 196 10.60 -2.11 -7.20
CA LEU A 196 9.73 -1.11 -6.57
C LEU A 196 9.06 -0.26 -7.66
N PRO A 197 7.94 0.42 -7.35
CA PRO A 197 7.34 1.41 -8.23
C PRO A 197 8.34 2.49 -8.62
N SER A 198 8.28 2.97 -9.88
CA SER A 198 9.18 3.98 -10.42
C SER A 198 9.27 5.21 -9.52
N TRP A 199 8.14 5.73 -9.05
CA TRP A 199 8.11 6.90 -8.16
C TRP A 199 8.84 6.67 -6.82
N ALA A 200 8.81 5.45 -6.30
CA ALA A 200 9.50 5.10 -5.05
C ALA A 200 11.02 5.17 -5.19
N LEU A 201 11.52 5.13 -6.41
CA LEU A 201 12.93 5.16 -6.74
C LEU A 201 13.42 6.54 -7.18
N THR A 202 12.55 7.48 -7.56
CA THR A 202 12.90 8.78 -8.17
C THR A 202 14.01 9.49 -7.41
N GLU A 203 13.84 9.73 -6.11
CA GLU A 203 14.84 10.42 -5.29
C GLU A 203 16.22 9.71 -5.27
N TYR A 204 16.23 8.39 -5.25
CA TYR A 204 17.46 7.59 -5.22
C TYR A 204 18.15 7.54 -6.58
N LEU A 205 17.38 7.59 -7.68
CA LEU A 205 17.90 7.66 -9.05
C LEU A 205 18.49 9.04 -9.34
N GLU A 206 17.80 10.12 -8.99
CA GLU A 206 18.27 11.51 -9.15
C GLU A 206 19.55 11.78 -8.37
N ARG A 207 19.67 11.22 -7.17
CA ARG A 207 20.88 11.33 -6.34
C ARG A 207 22.00 10.37 -6.74
N ASP A 208 21.82 9.62 -7.83
CA ASP A 208 22.80 8.62 -8.28
C ASP A 208 23.14 7.59 -7.19
N TYR A 209 22.16 7.23 -6.34
CA TYR A 209 22.39 6.30 -5.24
C TYR A 209 22.28 4.83 -5.69
N VAL A 210 21.36 4.53 -6.60
CA VAL A 210 21.15 3.25 -7.26
C VAL A 210 20.89 3.45 -8.76
N ARG A 211 20.79 2.36 -9.52
CA ARG A 211 20.33 2.36 -10.91
C ARG A 211 18.98 1.66 -11.03
N GLY A 212 18.09 2.20 -11.86
CA GLY A 212 16.84 1.56 -12.25
C GLY A 212 16.99 0.81 -13.55
N VAL A 213 16.45 -0.40 -13.64
CA VAL A 213 16.43 -1.23 -14.85
C VAL A 213 15.01 -1.70 -15.08
N ALA A 214 14.51 -1.62 -16.31
CA ALA A 214 13.15 -2.08 -16.62
C ALA A 214 13.04 -3.61 -16.49
N LEU A 215 11.88 -4.08 -16.04
CA LEU A 215 11.53 -5.48 -15.92
C LEU A 215 10.78 -5.92 -17.20
N GLY A 216 11.48 -6.58 -18.09
CA GLY A 216 10.99 -6.92 -19.43
C GLY A 216 11.13 -5.77 -20.44
N GLU A 217 11.11 -6.12 -21.72
CA GLU A 217 11.25 -5.15 -22.84
C GLU A 217 10.12 -4.11 -22.87
N GLN A 218 8.91 -4.49 -22.45
CA GLN A 218 7.72 -3.62 -22.41
C GLN A 218 7.49 -2.97 -21.04
N GLY A 219 8.37 -3.24 -20.05
CA GLY A 219 8.18 -2.85 -18.67
C GLY A 219 7.11 -3.67 -17.94
N MET A 220 7.20 -3.75 -16.63
CA MET A 220 6.19 -4.37 -15.75
C MET A 220 5.28 -3.25 -15.20
N TRP A 221 4.00 -3.27 -15.61
CA TRP A 221 3.04 -2.21 -15.29
C TRP A 221 1.96 -2.70 -14.35
N SER A 222 1.73 -1.96 -13.29
CA SER A 222 0.69 -2.21 -12.29
C SER A 222 -0.21 -0.99 -12.12
N THR A 223 -1.33 -1.16 -11.42
CA THR A 223 -2.27 -0.07 -11.11
C THR A 223 -2.30 0.16 -9.61
N LEU A 224 -2.26 1.43 -9.20
CA LEU A 224 -2.52 1.82 -7.82
C LEU A 224 -4.01 2.15 -7.67
N PHE A 225 -4.59 1.65 -6.59
CA PHE A 225 -6.01 1.82 -6.29
C PHE A 225 -6.21 2.55 -4.97
N ALA A 226 -7.31 3.27 -4.89
CA ALA A 226 -7.95 3.63 -3.65
C ALA A 226 -9.05 2.60 -3.38
N ALA A 227 -8.88 1.77 -2.38
CA ALA A 227 -9.94 0.92 -1.86
C ALA A 227 -10.77 1.75 -0.87
N ILE A 228 -12.06 1.87 -1.11
CA ILE A 228 -13.01 2.63 -0.29
C ILE A 228 -14.20 1.75 0.07
N ARG A 229 -14.93 2.11 1.11
CA ARG A 229 -16.17 1.41 1.41
C ARG A 229 -17.25 1.81 0.42
N GLU A 230 -18.09 0.86 0.06
CA GLU A 230 -19.20 1.06 -0.87
C GLU A 230 -20.18 2.14 -0.38
N ASP A 231 -20.43 2.22 0.93
CA ASP A 231 -21.33 3.21 1.55
C ASP A 231 -20.78 4.65 1.58
N SER A 232 -19.46 4.81 1.40
CA SER A 232 -18.80 6.11 1.37
C SER A 232 -18.50 6.60 -0.06
N ARG A 233 -18.80 5.78 -1.06
CA ARG A 233 -18.43 6.04 -2.46
C ARG A 233 -19.00 7.34 -2.99
N ASP A 234 -20.28 7.58 -2.71
CA ASP A 234 -21.02 8.72 -3.25
C ASP A 234 -20.94 9.96 -2.32
N ALA A 235 -20.09 9.93 -1.29
CA ALA A 235 -19.88 11.10 -0.44
C ALA A 235 -19.10 12.16 -1.21
N PRO A 236 -19.59 13.44 -1.26
CA PRO A 236 -18.93 14.48 -2.04
C PRO A 236 -17.46 14.70 -1.69
N TRP A 237 -17.12 14.58 -0.41
CA TRP A 237 -15.74 14.69 0.05
C TRP A 237 -14.87 13.50 -0.39
N MET A 238 -15.44 12.30 -0.55
CA MET A 238 -14.68 11.14 -1.05
C MET A 238 -14.40 11.27 -2.55
N GLU A 239 -15.39 11.68 -3.33
CA GLU A 239 -15.21 11.97 -4.76
C GLU A 239 -14.16 13.05 -4.98
N ASP A 240 -14.19 14.13 -4.18
CA ASP A 240 -13.22 15.22 -4.27
C ASP A 240 -11.82 14.76 -3.86
N PHE A 241 -11.69 13.93 -2.82
CA PHE A 241 -10.41 13.33 -2.43
C PHE A 241 -9.81 12.48 -3.55
N LEU A 242 -10.61 11.60 -4.16
CA LEU A 242 -10.15 10.73 -5.25
C LEU A 242 -9.73 11.51 -6.50
N ARG A 243 -10.51 12.55 -6.85
CA ARG A 243 -10.16 13.47 -7.93
C ARG A 243 -8.85 14.18 -7.65
N THR A 244 -8.73 14.79 -6.47
CA THR A 244 -7.52 15.50 -6.05
C THR A 244 -6.30 14.58 -5.99
N ALA A 245 -6.46 13.34 -5.51
CA ALA A 245 -5.41 12.34 -5.48
C ALA A 245 -4.85 12.04 -6.89
N ARG A 246 -5.73 11.90 -7.88
CA ARG A 246 -5.32 11.73 -9.29
C ARG A 246 -4.59 12.97 -9.82
N GLU A 247 -5.20 14.16 -9.68
CA GLU A 247 -4.63 15.40 -10.17
C GLU A 247 -3.24 15.66 -9.58
N THR A 248 -3.10 15.51 -8.26
CA THR A 248 -1.82 15.70 -7.56
C THR A 248 -0.78 14.67 -8.00
N SER A 249 -1.18 13.40 -8.15
CA SER A 249 -0.28 12.35 -8.62
C SER A 249 0.32 12.69 -9.98
N PHE A 250 -0.49 13.11 -10.95
CA PHE A 250 -0.02 13.53 -12.27
C PHE A 250 0.78 14.83 -12.27
N ALA A 251 0.61 15.67 -11.26
CA ALA A 251 1.39 16.91 -11.12
C ALA A 251 2.79 16.68 -10.55
N VAL A 252 2.96 15.66 -9.68
CA VAL A 252 4.21 15.46 -8.92
C VAL A 252 4.99 14.20 -9.26
N LEU A 253 4.35 13.19 -9.88
CA LEU A 253 4.99 11.92 -10.22
C LEU A 253 5.32 11.86 -11.71
N GLU A 254 6.52 11.39 -12.02
CA GLU A 254 6.95 11.11 -13.40
C GLU A 254 6.73 9.62 -13.74
N GLY A 255 6.52 9.34 -15.04
CA GLY A 255 6.44 7.96 -15.55
C GLY A 255 5.16 7.21 -15.20
N ILE A 256 4.15 7.88 -14.65
CA ILE A 256 2.81 7.28 -14.44
C ILE A 256 1.92 7.46 -15.68
N LYS A 257 0.88 6.65 -15.79
CA LYS A 257 -0.10 6.67 -16.89
C LYS A 257 -1.53 6.65 -16.34
N PRO A 258 -2.52 7.16 -17.07
CA PRO A 258 -3.93 6.94 -16.74
C PRO A 258 -4.25 5.45 -16.58
N ALA A 259 -5.12 5.13 -15.62
CA ALA A 259 -5.57 3.78 -15.34
C ALA A 259 -6.59 3.26 -16.35
#